data_b9d944b6d18597cb57600e4f9460fbd3
#
_entry.id   b9d944b6d18597cb57600e4f9460fbd3
#
_cell.length_a   1.000
_cell.length_b   1.000
_cell.length_c   1.000
_cell.angle_alpha   90.00
_cell.angle_beta   90.00
_cell.angle_gamma   90.00
#
_symmetry.space_group_name_H-M   'P 1'
#
loop_
_entity.id
_entity.type
_entity.pdbx_description
1 polymer ?
#
loop_
_entity_poly.entity_id
_entity_poly.type
_entity_poly.pdbx_seq_one_letter_code
_entity_poly.pdbx_strand_id
1 'polypeptide(L)'
;MTKNIVIIGGGFAGITVAGALEKALAKSNDQEHRIILVEKKSHFYHAIAGLRSAVLDWDSRILIPYTDLFQNKSNKVVQASAVMLEKGEIVLDQSIEEHGSRIAYDYLVIATGTHYPSPAKASALTYEAAHANLESLRASVKSANSIVIVGGGPVGIELAGEIRDVYAEKKITIVHGKDNFLDEASSPNAKLRKNLLSLAQKNKIDTIFNDTVNLPSDLKEHFYIPEAGIVKTNKGQMIENVDLVLLAFGNRPETAWLKNSSLGAEIVNTNGYIKVKKTFQVDHAGLPNVFVLGDAADFNETKLAYRIGAHAPVVVENIVQIAVKKKKPTAEYKKIPDAMFVTFGRKQGAGVLPLFGGLTVGDWIVSSLKSNTLFVSNSWKTLHAKEPAYNR
;
A
#
# COMPACT_ATOMS: atom_id res chain seq x y z
N MET A 1 31.47 1.50 18.05
CA MET A 1 30.14 2.15 18.00
C MET A 1 29.20 1.27 17.20
N THR A 2 27.98 1.07 17.67
CA THR A 2 26.96 0.33 16.93
C THR A 2 26.54 1.10 15.69
N LYS A 3 26.46 0.43 14.54
CA LYS A 3 26.06 0.98 13.26
C LYS A 3 24.55 0.85 13.06
N ASN A 4 23.92 1.86 12.47
CA ASN A 4 22.50 1.90 12.29
C ASN A 4 22.10 1.53 10.85
N ILE A 5 21.23 0.53 10.72
CA ILE A 5 20.45 0.27 9.50
C ILE A 5 19.07 0.88 9.75
N VAL A 6 18.81 2.04 9.14
CA VAL A 6 17.53 2.75 9.32
C VAL A 6 16.57 2.39 8.20
N ILE A 7 15.33 2.09 8.54
CA ILE A 7 14.25 1.79 7.59
C ILE A 7 13.16 2.84 7.77
N ILE A 8 12.79 3.56 6.71
CA ILE A 8 11.71 4.55 6.73
C ILE A 8 10.45 3.97 6.10
N GLY A 9 9.40 3.83 6.91
CA GLY A 9 8.11 3.27 6.52
C GLY A 9 7.91 1.83 6.97
N GLY A 10 6.89 1.60 7.78
CA GLY A 10 6.51 0.32 8.36
C GLY A 10 5.37 -0.40 7.62
N GLY A 11 5.14 -0.10 6.31
CA GLY A 11 4.22 -0.85 5.48
C GLY A 11 4.76 -2.24 5.10
N PHE A 12 4.08 -2.94 4.18
CA PHE A 12 4.49 -4.29 3.74
C PHE A 12 5.98 -4.40 3.39
N ALA A 13 6.52 -3.41 2.65
CA ALA A 13 7.92 -3.41 2.26
C ALA A 13 8.85 -3.29 3.47
N GLY A 14 8.57 -2.33 4.35
CA GLY A 14 9.41 -2.06 5.53
C GLY A 14 9.47 -3.21 6.52
N ILE A 15 8.31 -3.78 6.92
CA ILE A 15 8.30 -4.91 7.86
C ILE A 15 8.96 -6.17 7.26
N THR A 16 8.79 -6.39 5.94
CA THR A 16 9.41 -7.53 5.27
C THR A 16 10.93 -7.41 5.26
N VAL A 17 11.47 -6.23 4.92
CA VAL A 17 12.92 -5.99 4.95
C VAL A 17 13.44 -6.02 6.38
N ALA A 18 12.74 -5.41 7.33
CA ALA A 18 13.15 -5.38 8.74
C ALA A 18 13.33 -6.80 9.30
N GLY A 19 12.32 -7.66 9.16
CA GLY A 19 12.41 -9.04 9.62
C GLY A 19 13.43 -9.90 8.86
N ALA A 20 13.60 -9.65 7.55
CA ALA A 20 14.59 -10.36 6.75
C ALA A 20 16.03 -9.93 7.09
N LEU A 21 16.28 -8.63 7.35
CA LEU A 21 17.57 -8.13 7.82
C LEU A 21 17.91 -8.68 9.19
N GLU A 22 16.97 -8.66 10.15
CA GLU A 22 17.21 -9.22 11.48
C GLU A 22 17.67 -10.68 11.39
N LYS A 23 16.97 -11.50 10.60
CA LYS A 23 17.35 -12.90 10.37
C LYS A 23 18.71 -13.05 9.71
N ALA A 24 19.03 -12.17 8.74
CA ALA A 24 20.31 -12.24 8.01
C ALA A 24 21.49 -11.81 8.89
N LEU A 25 21.34 -10.78 9.72
CA LEU A 25 22.35 -10.34 10.68
C LEU A 25 22.58 -11.42 11.74
N ALA A 26 21.51 -12.00 12.30
CA ALA A 26 21.62 -13.10 13.27
C ALA A 26 22.35 -14.32 12.67
N LYS A 27 22.03 -14.71 11.42
CA LYS A 27 22.73 -15.81 10.72
C LYS A 27 24.20 -15.54 10.50
N SER A 28 24.59 -14.28 10.39
CA SER A 28 25.98 -13.84 10.21
C SER A 28 26.71 -13.62 11.54
N ASN A 29 26.07 -13.88 12.69
CA ASN A 29 26.55 -13.54 14.03
C ASN A 29 26.97 -12.06 14.16
N ASP A 30 26.30 -11.18 13.44
CA ASP A 30 26.62 -9.75 13.44
C ASP A 30 26.18 -9.08 14.74
N GLN A 31 27.11 -8.41 15.41
CA GLN A 31 26.90 -7.66 16.65
C GLN A 31 27.19 -6.16 16.47
N GLU A 32 27.59 -5.75 15.24
CA GLU A 32 27.97 -4.37 14.96
C GLU A 32 26.75 -3.51 14.56
N HIS A 33 25.71 -4.14 13.98
CA HIS A 33 24.57 -3.43 13.40
C HIS A 33 23.31 -3.62 14.22
N ARG A 34 22.50 -2.56 14.30
CA ARG A 34 21.11 -2.58 14.79
C ARG A 34 20.17 -2.01 13.74
N ILE A 35 18.90 -2.43 13.81
CA ILE A 35 17.85 -1.98 12.89
C ILE A 35 16.95 -0.99 13.62
N ILE A 36 16.69 0.16 13.00
CA ILE A 36 15.75 1.16 13.49
C ILE A 36 14.68 1.36 12.41
N LEU A 37 13.46 0.88 12.67
CA LEU A 37 12.31 1.14 11.81
C LEU A 37 11.61 2.42 12.26
N VAL A 38 11.61 3.43 11.41
CA VAL A 38 10.87 4.68 11.62
C VAL A 38 9.54 4.61 10.87
N GLU A 39 8.43 4.67 11.61
CA GLU A 39 7.07 4.67 11.04
C GLU A 39 6.22 5.75 11.72
N LYS A 40 5.50 6.51 10.92
CA LYS A 40 4.65 7.60 11.42
C LYS A 40 3.42 7.12 12.19
N LYS A 41 2.94 5.90 11.91
CA LYS A 41 1.76 5.31 12.57
C LYS A 41 2.15 4.44 13.75
N SER A 42 1.30 4.41 14.76
CA SER A 42 1.45 3.54 15.92
C SER A 42 1.23 2.05 15.61
N HIS A 43 0.72 1.74 14.41
CA HIS A 43 0.29 0.40 14.01
C HIS A 43 0.57 0.15 12.53
N PHE A 44 0.75 -1.12 12.18
CA PHE A 44 0.73 -1.57 10.80
C PHE A 44 -0.70 -1.59 10.27
N TYR A 45 -0.93 -1.00 9.09
CA TYR A 45 -2.20 -1.06 8.39
C TYR A 45 -2.15 -2.11 7.29
N HIS A 46 -2.97 -3.18 7.42
CA HIS A 46 -3.06 -4.22 6.40
C HIS A 46 -3.92 -3.78 5.21
N ALA A 47 -3.34 -3.00 4.31
CA ALA A 47 -4.02 -2.32 3.20
C ALA A 47 -4.81 -3.25 2.27
N ILE A 48 -4.37 -4.52 2.09
CA ILE A 48 -5.04 -5.49 1.20
C ILE A 48 -6.46 -5.80 1.70
N ALA A 49 -6.68 -5.78 3.03
CA ALA A 49 -7.99 -6.03 3.63
C ALA A 49 -8.72 -4.73 4.04
N GLY A 50 -8.12 -3.57 3.84
CA GLY A 50 -8.72 -2.29 4.20
C GLY A 50 -10.09 -2.06 3.58
N LEU A 51 -10.29 -2.47 2.33
CA LEU A 51 -11.58 -2.31 1.63
C LEU A 51 -12.72 -3.09 2.30
N ARG A 52 -12.43 -4.26 2.87
CA ARG A 52 -13.41 -5.04 3.62
C ARG A 52 -13.84 -4.36 4.92
N SER A 53 -12.97 -3.57 5.54
CA SER A 53 -13.30 -2.80 6.74
C SER A 53 -14.31 -1.67 6.47
N ALA A 54 -14.55 -1.31 5.21
CA ALA A 54 -15.63 -0.39 4.86
C ALA A 54 -17.03 -1.01 5.05
N VAL A 55 -17.14 -2.33 5.17
CA VAL A 55 -18.43 -3.05 5.26
C VAL A 55 -18.51 -4.01 6.45
N LEU A 56 -17.37 -4.51 6.94
CA LEU A 56 -17.28 -5.43 8.07
C LEU A 56 -16.33 -4.86 9.13
N ASP A 57 -16.59 -5.14 10.39
CA ASP A 57 -15.68 -4.77 11.48
C ASP A 57 -14.46 -5.70 11.48
N TRP A 58 -13.47 -5.32 10.68
CA TRP A 58 -12.17 -6.00 10.59
C TRP A 58 -11.04 -5.16 11.19
N ASP A 59 -11.38 -4.09 11.89
CA ASP A 59 -10.43 -3.08 12.36
C ASP A 59 -9.32 -3.71 13.22
N SER A 60 -9.68 -4.50 14.23
CA SER A 60 -8.72 -5.20 15.08
C SER A 60 -7.85 -6.21 14.34
N ARG A 61 -8.25 -6.67 13.15
CA ARG A 61 -7.48 -7.61 12.33
C ARG A 61 -6.49 -6.92 11.41
N ILE A 62 -6.81 -5.70 10.97
CA ILE A 62 -5.99 -4.98 9.98
C ILE A 62 -5.10 -3.91 10.61
N LEU A 63 -5.39 -3.49 11.84
CA LEU A 63 -4.57 -2.56 12.63
C LEU A 63 -3.69 -3.39 13.58
N ILE A 64 -2.47 -3.71 13.15
CA ILE A 64 -1.60 -4.67 13.86
C ILE A 64 -0.50 -3.90 14.60
N PRO A 65 -0.25 -4.16 15.90
CA PRO A 65 0.81 -3.49 16.63
C PRO A 65 2.21 -3.91 16.12
N TYR A 66 3.18 -3.00 16.25
CA TYR A 66 4.59 -3.28 15.93
C TYR A 66 5.38 -3.87 17.10
N THR A 67 4.77 -4.06 18.26
CA THR A 67 5.43 -4.41 19.52
C THR A 67 6.37 -5.61 19.45
N ASP A 68 6.03 -6.58 18.63
CA ASP A 68 6.77 -7.85 18.54
C ASP A 68 7.55 -8.02 17.23
N LEU A 69 7.63 -6.96 16.39
CA LEU A 69 8.28 -7.01 15.08
C LEU A 69 9.71 -7.57 15.18
N PHE A 70 10.47 -7.10 16.15
CA PHE A 70 11.85 -7.51 16.36
C PHE A 70 11.99 -8.48 17.54
N GLN A 71 12.74 -9.55 17.35
CA GLN A 71 13.09 -10.50 18.41
C GLN A 71 14.37 -10.08 19.14
N ASN A 72 15.28 -9.38 18.45
CA ASN A 72 16.46 -8.79 19.07
C ASN A 72 16.11 -7.42 19.67
N LYS A 73 16.26 -7.28 20.97
CA LYS A 73 15.93 -6.05 21.72
C LYS A 73 16.79 -4.84 21.40
N SER A 74 17.92 -5.02 20.70
CA SER A 74 18.71 -3.90 20.18
C SER A 74 18.06 -3.20 18.99
N ASN A 75 17.18 -3.91 18.27
CA ASN A 75 16.40 -3.36 17.18
C ASN A 75 15.15 -2.64 17.73
N LYS A 76 14.74 -1.56 17.09
CA LYS A 76 13.64 -0.71 17.59
C LYS A 76 12.69 -0.29 16.49
N VAL A 77 11.43 -0.15 16.86
CA VAL A 77 10.44 0.60 16.08
C VAL A 77 10.27 1.96 16.76
N VAL A 78 10.39 3.02 15.96
CA VAL A 78 10.28 4.40 16.41
C VAL A 78 9.10 5.04 15.72
N GLN A 79 8.14 5.54 16.49
CA GLN A 79 7.00 6.26 15.93
C GLN A 79 7.38 7.73 15.71
N ALA A 80 7.69 8.06 14.45
CA ALA A 80 7.98 9.42 13.98
C ALA A 80 7.85 9.49 12.46
N SER A 81 7.71 10.69 11.90
CA SER A 81 7.78 10.93 10.46
C SER A 81 9.17 11.40 10.06
N ALA A 82 9.76 10.80 9.02
CA ALA A 82 10.92 11.39 8.39
C ALA A 82 10.48 12.64 7.59
N VAL A 83 11.14 13.76 7.82
CA VAL A 83 10.81 15.05 7.19
C VAL A 83 11.89 15.58 6.27
N MET A 84 13.13 15.06 6.36
CA MET A 84 14.23 15.46 5.50
C MET A 84 15.31 14.36 5.44
N LEU A 85 15.88 14.17 4.26
CA LEU A 85 17.06 13.31 4.05
C LEU A 85 18.31 14.18 3.95
N GLU A 86 19.27 13.93 4.83
CA GLU A 86 20.60 14.54 4.77
C GLU A 86 21.68 13.46 4.58
N LYS A 87 22.90 13.87 4.28
CA LYS A 87 24.00 12.93 4.09
C LYS A 87 24.37 12.29 5.43
N GLY A 88 24.05 10.99 5.59
CA GLY A 88 24.37 10.22 6.79
C GLY A 88 23.34 10.35 7.91
N GLU A 89 22.27 11.14 7.76
CA GLU A 89 21.23 11.26 8.78
C GLU A 89 19.84 11.51 8.21
N ILE A 90 18.81 11.17 8.99
CA ILE A 90 17.40 11.46 8.74
C ILE A 90 16.92 12.44 9.80
N VAL A 91 16.22 13.49 9.38
CA VAL A 91 15.54 14.43 10.26
C VAL A 91 14.10 13.97 10.48
N LEU A 92 13.65 14.00 11.73
CA LEU A 92 12.32 13.62 12.17
C LEU A 92 11.46 14.84 12.52
N ASP A 93 10.13 14.66 12.47
CA ASP A 93 9.13 15.66 12.86
C ASP A 93 9.07 15.90 14.37
N GLN A 94 9.66 15.02 15.17
CA GLN A 94 9.69 15.11 16.63
C GLN A 94 10.99 14.55 17.20
N SER A 95 11.28 14.94 18.45
CA SER A 95 12.38 14.35 19.21
C SER A 95 11.98 12.98 19.75
N ILE A 96 12.88 12.01 19.60
CA ILE A 96 12.71 10.65 20.11
C ILE A 96 13.79 10.34 21.14
N GLU A 97 13.49 9.43 22.05
CA GLU A 97 14.44 8.94 23.06
C GLU A 97 15.72 8.39 22.38
N GLU A 98 16.87 8.63 22.94
CA GLU A 98 18.23 8.23 22.46
C GLU A 98 18.74 8.95 21.22
N HIS A 99 17.89 9.58 20.38
CA HIS A 99 18.34 10.14 19.09
C HIS A 99 18.03 11.63 18.90
N GLY A 100 17.16 12.21 19.73
CA GLY A 100 16.66 13.55 19.48
C GLY A 100 15.82 13.59 18.19
N SER A 101 15.87 14.67 17.43
CA SER A 101 15.14 14.81 16.16
C SER A 101 15.93 14.36 14.93
N ARG A 102 17.08 13.67 15.12
CA ARG A 102 17.95 13.23 14.03
C ARG A 102 18.45 11.81 14.29
N ILE A 103 18.38 10.95 13.29
CA ILE A 103 18.93 9.59 13.35
C ILE A 103 20.05 9.47 12.33
N ALA A 104 21.29 9.27 12.82
CA ALA A 104 22.41 8.91 11.96
C ALA A 104 22.22 7.50 11.41
N TYR A 105 22.51 7.29 10.12
CA TYR A 105 22.48 5.99 9.48
C TYR A 105 23.80 5.64 8.81
N ASP A 106 24.22 4.38 8.92
CA ASP A 106 25.26 3.79 8.10
C ASP A 106 24.66 3.20 6.81
N TYR A 107 23.43 2.68 6.91
CA TYR A 107 22.62 2.17 5.79
C TYR A 107 21.18 2.66 5.97
N LEU A 108 20.57 3.05 4.86
CA LEU A 108 19.19 3.54 4.84
C LEU A 108 18.36 2.74 3.85
N VAL A 109 17.14 2.38 4.26
CA VAL A 109 16.13 1.78 3.39
C VAL A 109 14.90 2.68 3.37
N ILE A 110 14.51 3.20 2.21
CA ILE A 110 13.29 3.97 2.03
C ILE A 110 12.19 3.03 1.53
N ALA A 111 11.18 2.81 2.36
CA ALA A 111 10.04 1.91 2.12
C ALA A 111 8.69 2.62 2.36
N THR A 112 8.64 3.93 2.08
CA THR A 112 7.48 4.80 2.36
C THR A 112 6.25 4.49 1.52
N GLY A 113 6.43 3.79 0.40
CA GLY A 113 5.34 3.34 -0.47
C GLY A 113 4.58 4.48 -1.14
N THR A 114 3.25 4.39 -1.13
CA THR A 114 2.36 5.35 -1.77
C THR A 114 1.24 5.80 -0.84
N HIS A 115 0.72 6.99 -1.08
CA HIS A 115 -0.53 7.49 -0.52
C HIS A 115 -1.70 7.05 -1.38
N TYR A 116 -2.83 6.72 -0.75
CA TYR A 116 -4.11 6.41 -1.41
C TYR A 116 -5.26 6.75 -0.47
N PRO A 117 -6.46 7.11 -0.97
CA PRO A 117 -7.64 7.35 -0.14
C PRO A 117 -8.01 6.15 0.76
N SER A 118 -8.55 6.45 1.95
CA SER A 118 -9.16 5.44 2.83
C SER A 118 -10.36 4.78 2.10
N PRO A 119 -10.60 3.47 2.27
CA PRO A 119 -9.91 2.54 3.16
C PRO A 119 -8.76 1.76 2.51
N ALA A 120 -8.34 2.10 1.29
CA ALA A 120 -7.21 1.42 0.65
C ALA A 120 -5.87 1.66 1.38
N LYS A 121 -5.71 2.86 1.97
CA LYS A 121 -4.60 3.21 2.88
C LYS A 121 -5.16 4.00 4.07
N ALA A 122 -4.58 3.87 5.26
CA ALA A 122 -4.93 4.70 6.41
C ALA A 122 -4.05 5.95 6.44
N SER A 123 -4.67 7.12 6.66
CA SER A 123 -3.98 8.39 6.91
C SER A 123 -3.75 8.65 8.40
N ALA A 124 -4.61 8.13 9.27
CA ALA A 124 -4.54 8.31 10.71
C ALA A 124 -3.24 7.76 11.30
N LEU A 125 -2.66 8.48 12.25
CA LEU A 125 -1.36 8.15 12.85
C LEU A 125 -1.50 7.24 14.10
N THR A 126 -2.62 7.33 14.82
CA THR A 126 -2.87 6.48 16.00
C THR A 126 -3.88 5.39 15.68
N TYR A 127 -3.84 4.33 16.46
CA TYR A 127 -4.78 3.21 16.35
C TYR A 127 -6.23 3.69 16.52
N GLU A 128 -6.47 4.51 17.55
CA GLU A 128 -7.80 5.02 17.91
C GLU A 128 -8.39 5.87 16.78
N ALA A 129 -7.59 6.77 16.20
CA ALA A 129 -8.02 7.59 15.08
C ALA A 129 -8.25 6.75 13.81
N ALA A 130 -7.43 5.73 13.56
CA ALA A 130 -7.62 4.82 12.42
C ALA A 130 -8.92 4.00 12.58
N HIS A 131 -9.17 3.48 13.78
CA HIS A 131 -10.39 2.76 14.12
C HIS A 131 -11.63 3.65 13.95
N ALA A 132 -11.63 4.85 14.53
CA ALA A 132 -12.73 5.81 14.40
C ALA A 132 -13.03 6.19 12.94
N ASN A 133 -12.00 6.38 12.11
CA ASN A 133 -12.17 6.66 10.68
C ASN A 133 -12.80 5.48 9.93
N LEU A 134 -12.40 4.26 10.22
CA LEU A 134 -12.98 3.06 9.60
C LEU A 134 -14.42 2.84 10.05
N GLU A 135 -14.72 3.06 11.33
CA GLU A 135 -16.07 2.98 11.88
C GLU A 135 -16.99 4.03 11.23
N SER A 136 -16.56 5.29 11.11
CA SER A 136 -17.31 6.36 10.45
C SER A 136 -17.59 6.02 8.98
N LEU A 137 -16.58 5.54 8.23
CA LEU A 137 -16.76 5.11 6.85
C LEU A 137 -17.77 3.95 6.75
N ARG A 138 -17.65 2.96 7.61
CA ARG A 138 -18.54 1.79 7.66
C ARG A 138 -19.98 2.19 7.97
N ALA A 139 -20.19 3.14 8.92
CA ALA A 139 -21.49 3.69 9.22
C ALA A 139 -22.10 4.44 8.02
N SER A 140 -21.29 5.25 7.30
CA SER A 140 -21.70 5.96 6.09
C SER A 140 -22.08 5.00 4.96
N VAL A 141 -21.28 3.96 4.73
CA VAL A 141 -21.60 2.91 3.75
C VAL A 141 -22.88 2.16 4.14
N LYS A 142 -23.06 1.86 5.43
CA LYS A 142 -24.25 1.15 5.93
C LYS A 142 -25.53 1.97 5.71
N SER A 143 -25.51 3.26 5.98
CA SER A 143 -26.70 4.15 5.87
C SER A 143 -27.05 4.50 4.43
N ALA A 144 -26.07 4.59 3.52
CA ALA A 144 -26.31 4.96 2.12
C ALA A 144 -27.06 3.86 1.36
N ASN A 145 -28.06 4.21 0.56
CA ASN A 145 -28.76 3.31 -0.37
C ASN A 145 -28.15 3.38 -1.78
N SER A 146 -27.64 4.55 -2.16
CA SER A 146 -27.04 4.81 -3.48
C SER A 146 -25.63 5.36 -3.31
N ILE A 147 -24.64 4.65 -3.87
CA ILE A 147 -23.21 4.93 -3.69
C ILE A 147 -22.56 5.12 -5.07
N VAL A 148 -21.83 6.21 -5.21
CA VAL A 148 -20.95 6.44 -6.36
C VAL A 148 -19.51 6.16 -5.94
N ILE A 149 -18.80 5.32 -6.70
CA ILE A 149 -17.37 5.06 -6.54
C ILE A 149 -16.63 5.74 -7.69
N VAL A 150 -15.71 6.64 -7.37
CA VAL A 150 -14.91 7.35 -8.36
C VAL A 150 -13.58 6.64 -8.55
N GLY A 151 -13.42 5.96 -9.68
CA GLY A 151 -12.25 5.18 -10.05
C GLY A 151 -12.56 3.71 -10.32
N GLY A 152 -12.28 3.24 -11.54
CA GLY A 152 -12.45 1.84 -12.01
C GLY A 152 -11.13 1.06 -12.04
N GLY A 153 -10.18 1.40 -11.17
CA GLY A 153 -9.00 0.60 -10.88
C GLY A 153 -9.30 -0.57 -9.93
N PRO A 154 -8.28 -1.38 -9.55
CA PRO A 154 -8.48 -2.53 -8.67
C PRO A 154 -9.22 -2.15 -7.38
N VAL A 155 -8.86 -1.03 -6.75
CA VAL A 155 -9.48 -0.55 -5.50
C VAL A 155 -10.97 -0.29 -5.65
N GLY A 156 -11.40 0.43 -6.70
CA GLY A 156 -12.81 0.74 -6.90
C GLY A 156 -13.65 -0.49 -7.19
N ILE A 157 -13.12 -1.42 -7.99
CA ILE A 157 -13.79 -2.68 -8.32
C ILE A 157 -13.93 -3.57 -7.07
N GLU A 158 -12.85 -3.72 -6.30
CA GLU A 158 -12.87 -4.51 -5.06
C GLU A 158 -13.80 -3.89 -4.03
N LEU A 159 -13.79 -2.56 -3.86
CA LEU A 159 -14.70 -1.85 -2.94
C LEU A 159 -16.17 -2.05 -3.34
N ALA A 160 -16.49 -1.93 -4.62
CA ALA A 160 -17.85 -2.23 -5.12
C ALA A 160 -18.25 -3.68 -4.82
N GLY A 161 -17.32 -4.61 -4.98
CA GLY A 161 -17.53 -6.03 -4.67
C GLY A 161 -17.77 -6.29 -3.18
N GLU A 162 -16.98 -5.67 -2.29
CA GLU A 162 -17.15 -5.80 -0.84
C GLU A 162 -18.52 -5.20 -0.40
N ILE A 163 -18.92 -4.04 -0.94
CA ILE A 163 -20.22 -3.44 -0.64
C ILE A 163 -21.35 -4.35 -1.13
N ARG A 164 -21.27 -4.87 -2.36
CA ARG A 164 -22.30 -5.74 -2.94
C ARG A 164 -22.42 -7.07 -2.21
N ASP A 165 -21.31 -7.63 -1.70
CA ASP A 165 -21.31 -8.91 -0.96
C ASP A 165 -22.06 -8.81 0.39
N VAL A 166 -22.09 -7.63 0.99
CA VAL A 166 -22.77 -7.38 2.28
C VAL A 166 -24.15 -6.75 2.10
N TYR A 167 -24.30 -5.89 1.10
CA TYR A 167 -25.54 -5.10 0.87
C TYR A 167 -26.06 -5.32 -0.56
N ALA A 168 -26.86 -6.36 -0.73
CA ALA A 168 -27.36 -6.79 -2.05
C ALA A 168 -28.23 -5.74 -2.75
N GLU A 169 -28.95 -4.91 -1.98
CA GLU A 169 -29.96 -3.97 -2.51
C GLU A 169 -29.42 -2.56 -2.81
N LYS A 170 -28.20 -2.23 -2.38
CA LYS A 170 -27.65 -0.89 -2.62
C LYS A 170 -27.43 -0.63 -4.11
N LYS A 171 -27.78 0.57 -4.58
CA LYS A 171 -27.38 1.02 -5.91
C LYS A 171 -25.91 1.42 -5.87
N ILE A 172 -25.11 0.87 -6.79
CA ILE A 172 -23.67 1.16 -6.87
C ILE A 172 -23.34 1.57 -8.30
N THR A 173 -22.72 2.73 -8.46
CA THR A 173 -22.26 3.24 -9.76
C THR A 173 -20.76 3.51 -9.70
N ILE A 174 -19.97 2.94 -10.61
CA ILE A 174 -18.55 3.26 -10.77
C ILE A 174 -18.38 4.27 -11.91
N VAL A 175 -17.78 5.42 -11.62
CA VAL A 175 -17.39 6.42 -12.63
C VAL A 175 -15.88 6.30 -12.88
N HIS A 176 -15.47 6.13 -14.14
CA HIS A 176 -14.07 5.94 -14.51
C HIS A 176 -13.66 6.70 -15.75
N GLY A 177 -12.50 7.38 -15.67
CA GLY A 177 -11.97 8.24 -16.74
C GLY A 177 -11.44 7.49 -17.97
N LYS A 178 -11.36 6.17 -17.96
CA LYS A 178 -10.94 5.33 -19.09
C LYS A 178 -12.14 4.60 -19.71
N ASP A 179 -11.92 3.97 -20.84
CA ASP A 179 -12.95 3.26 -21.62
C ASP A 179 -13.33 1.89 -21.03
N ASN A 180 -12.54 1.36 -20.09
CA ASN A 180 -12.77 0.08 -19.44
C ASN A 180 -12.14 0.05 -18.03
N PHE A 181 -12.50 -0.95 -17.23
CA PHE A 181 -11.79 -1.25 -16.00
C PHE A 181 -10.33 -1.62 -16.27
N LEU A 182 -9.43 -1.20 -15.37
CA LEU A 182 -8.00 -1.45 -15.47
C LEU A 182 -7.45 -1.03 -16.85
N ASP A 183 -6.97 0.17 -16.97
CA ASP A 183 -6.34 0.63 -18.21
C ASP A 183 -5.21 -0.32 -18.67
N GLU A 184 -4.79 -0.21 -19.91
CA GLU A 184 -3.75 -1.08 -20.48
C GLU A 184 -2.41 -0.96 -19.77
N ALA A 185 -2.10 0.21 -19.19
CA ALA A 185 -0.89 0.42 -18.41
C ALA A 185 -0.93 -0.33 -17.08
N SER A 186 -2.12 -0.43 -16.45
CA SER A 186 -2.33 -1.17 -15.21
C SER A 186 -2.45 -2.68 -15.43
N SER A 187 -3.06 -3.08 -16.55
CA SER A 187 -3.16 -4.49 -16.94
C SER A 187 -3.33 -4.65 -18.45
N PRO A 188 -2.32 -5.13 -19.17
CA PRO A 188 -2.41 -5.37 -20.60
C PRO A 188 -3.34 -6.54 -20.95
N ASN A 189 -3.81 -7.33 -19.98
CA ASN A 189 -4.64 -8.50 -20.23
C ASN A 189 -6.10 -8.13 -20.49
N ALA A 190 -6.48 -8.04 -21.76
CA ALA A 190 -7.83 -7.71 -22.23
C ALA A 190 -8.91 -8.69 -21.70
N LYS A 191 -8.58 -9.99 -21.54
CA LYS A 191 -9.50 -10.98 -21.02
C LYS A 191 -9.83 -10.73 -19.54
N LEU A 192 -8.84 -10.30 -18.74
CA LEU A 192 -9.08 -9.89 -17.35
C LEU A 192 -10.05 -8.71 -17.30
N ARG A 193 -9.80 -7.66 -18.09
CA ARG A 193 -10.68 -6.48 -18.15
C ARG A 193 -12.12 -6.85 -18.53
N LYS A 194 -12.30 -7.71 -19.55
CA LYS A 194 -13.61 -8.23 -19.94
C LYS A 194 -14.30 -9.01 -18.82
N ASN A 195 -13.56 -9.86 -18.11
CA ASN A 195 -14.12 -10.66 -17.01
C ASN A 195 -14.58 -9.76 -15.86
N LEU A 196 -13.81 -8.71 -15.51
CA LEU A 196 -14.19 -7.77 -14.46
C LEU A 196 -15.44 -6.96 -14.84
N LEU A 197 -15.57 -6.54 -16.09
CA LEU A 197 -16.77 -5.88 -16.58
C LEU A 197 -17.99 -6.81 -16.51
N SER A 198 -17.84 -8.06 -16.90
CA SER A 198 -18.90 -9.07 -16.80
C SER A 198 -19.31 -9.34 -15.36
N LEU A 199 -18.35 -9.35 -14.42
CA LEU A 199 -18.63 -9.47 -12.99
C LEU A 199 -19.43 -8.26 -12.46
N ALA A 200 -19.05 -7.04 -12.83
CA ALA A 200 -19.78 -5.84 -12.44
C ALA A 200 -21.23 -5.88 -12.97
N GLN A 201 -21.43 -6.22 -14.24
CA GLN A 201 -22.76 -6.33 -14.86
C GLN A 201 -23.62 -7.42 -14.19
N LYS A 202 -23.07 -8.62 -13.97
CA LYS A 202 -23.74 -9.73 -13.27
C LYS A 202 -24.19 -9.33 -11.86
N ASN A 203 -23.43 -8.49 -11.19
CA ASN A 203 -23.70 -8.03 -9.84
C ASN A 203 -24.43 -6.67 -9.81
N LYS A 204 -25.02 -6.23 -10.92
CA LYS A 204 -25.81 -4.99 -11.04
C LYS A 204 -25.05 -3.76 -10.53
N ILE A 205 -23.78 -3.64 -10.94
CA ILE A 205 -22.98 -2.43 -10.74
C ILE A 205 -23.07 -1.60 -12.02
N ASP A 206 -23.60 -0.40 -11.89
CA ASP A 206 -23.65 0.55 -12.99
C ASP A 206 -22.25 1.11 -13.28
N THR A 207 -21.93 1.36 -14.55
CA THR A 207 -20.62 1.87 -14.94
C THR A 207 -20.74 3.04 -15.89
N ILE A 208 -20.01 4.12 -15.60
CA ILE A 208 -19.85 5.28 -16.48
C ILE A 208 -18.37 5.38 -16.83
N PHE A 209 -18.04 5.05 -18.06
CA PHE A 209 -16.68 5.11 -18.60
C PHE A 209 -16.41 6.39 -19.37
N ASN A 210 -15.11 6.67 -19.60
CA ASN A 210 -14.64 7.86 -20.30
C ASN A 210 -15.10 9.17 -19.66
N ASP A 211 -15.42 9.17 -18.36
CA ASP A 211 -15.85 10.36 -17.65
C ASP A 211 -15.28 10.39 -16.23
N THR A 212 -15.28 11.55 -15.62
CA THR A 212 -14.80 11.79 -14.26
C THR A 212 -15.81 12.63 -13.48
N VAL A 213 -15.76 12.56 -12.16
CA VAL A 213 -16.65 13.30 -11.27
C VAL A 213 -16.06 14.69 -10.98
N ASN A 214 -16.91 15.71 -10.98
CA ASN A 214 -16.60 17.04 -10.49
C ASN A 214 -16.54 16.97 -8.95
N LEU A 215 -15.34 17.04 -8.39
CA LEU A 215 -15.13 16.92 -6.95
C LEU A 215 -15.24 18.28 -6.26
N PRO A 216 -15.76 18.34 -5.01
CA PRO A 216 -15.70 19.54 -4.20
C PRO A 216 -14.24 20.02 -4.03
N SER A 217 -14.03 21.34 -4.11
CA SER A 217 -12.69 21.94 -4.00
C SER A 217 -12.10 21.88 -2.58
N ASP A 218 -12.96 21.77 -1.58
CA ASP A 218 -12.64 21.71 -0.14
C ASP A 218 -12.64 20.30 0.44
N LEU A 219 -12.62 19.28 -0.41
CA LEU A 219 -12.67 17.88 -0.02
C LEU A 219 -11.48 17.51 0.89
N LYS A 220 -11.77 17.30 2.18
CA LYS A 220 -10.77 16.94 3.21
C LYS A 220 -10.69 15.44 3.45
N GLU A 221 -11.80 14.73 3.22
CA GLU A 221 -11.93 13.30 3.47
C GLU A 221 -11.88 12.50 2.17
N HIS A 222 -11.81 11.19 2.30
CA HIS A 222 -11.73 10.28 1.16
C HIS A 222 -13.11 9.80 0.69
N PHE A 223 -14.17 10.36 1.25
CA PHE A 223 -15.57 10.20 0.86
C PHE A 223 -16.34 11.47 1.23
N TYR A 224 -17.49 11.66 0.62
CA TYR A 224 -18.38 12.78 0.96
C TYR A 224 -19.84 12.46 0.63
N ILE A 225 -20.76 13.20 1.28
CA ILE A 225 -22.17 13.21 0.99
C ILE A 225 -22.41 14.33 0.00
N PRO A 226 -22.93 14.05 -1.22
CA PRO A 226 -23.12 15.08 -2.23
C PRO A 226 -24.30 16.01 -1.85
N GLU A 227 -24.13 17.29 -2.14
CA GLU A 227 -25.18 18.29 -1.94
C GLU A 227 -26.42 17.94 -2.78
N ALA A 228 -27.59 18.05 -2.21
CA ALA A 228 -28.89 17.67 -2.81
C ALA A 228 -28.92 16.25 -3.40
N GLY A 229 -28.01 15.36 -3.02
CA GLY A 229 -27.94 14.00 -3.56
C GLY A 229 -27.55 13.94 -5.04
N ILE A 230 -26.85 14.94 -5.57
CA ILE A 230 -26.49 15.04 -6.99
C ILE A 230 -24.98 14.98 -7.18
N VAL A 231 -24.54 14.06 -8.02
CA VAL A 231 -23.13 13.97 -8.48
C VAL A 231 -23.08 14.35 -9.96
N LYS A 232 -22.33 15.40 -10.27
CA LYS A 232 -22.14 15.87 -11.65
C LYS A 232 -20.82 15.37 -12.21
N THR A 233 -20.84 14.78 -13.38
CA THR A 233 -19.63 14.40 -14.12
C THR A 233 -19.06 15.55 -14.93
N ASN A 234 -17.80 15.46 -15.34
CA ASN A 234 -17.16 16.51 -16.15
C ASN A 234 -17.74 16.62 -17.57
N LYS A 235 -18.39 15.56 -18.07
CA LYS A 235 -19.11 15.59 -19.36
C LYS A 235 -20.57 16.06 -19.22
N GLY A 236 -20.98 16.47 -18.02
CA GLY A 236 -22.30 17.05 -17.75
C GLY A 236 -23.40 16.04 -17.41
N GLN A 237 -23.10 14.75 -17.28
CA GLN A 237 -24.08 13.78 -16.82
C GLN A 237 -24.37 14.04 -15.32
N MET A 238 -25.64 13.95 -14.95
CA MET A 238 -26.09 14.06 -13.54
C MET A 238 -26.47 12.66 -13.05
N ILE A 239 -25.92 12.29 -11.90
CA ILE A 239 -26.29 11.08 -11.16
C ILE A 239 -27.07 11.55 -9.96
N GLU A 240 -28.37 11.23 -9.90
CA GLU A 240 -29.32 11.70 -8.89
C GLU A 240 -29.52 10.65 -7.80
N ASN A 241 -30.05 11.11 -6.65
CA ASN A 241 -30.34 10.30 -5.48
C ASN A 241 -29.11 9.54 -4.96
N VAL A 242 -27.96 10.22 -4.93
CA VAL A 242 -26.69 9.66 -4.41
C VAL A 242 -26.55 10.05 -2.94
N ASP A 243 -26.37 9.05 -2.08
CA ASP A 243 -26.21 9.26 -0.64
C ASP A 243 -24.74 9.37 -0.25
N LEU A 244 -23.83 8.75 -1.01
CA LEU A 244 -22.41 8.67 -0.66
C LEU A 244 -21.53 8.59 -1.90
N VAL A 245 -20.42 9.33 -1.89
CA VAL A 245 -19.35 9.24 -2.90
C VAL A 245 -18.08 8.72 -2.23
N LEU A 246 -17.50 7.65 -2.78
CA LEU A 246 -16.24 7.04 -2.33
C LEU A 246 -15.15 7.27 -3.37
N LEU A 247 -13.95 7.70 -2.91
CA LEU A 247 -12.82 7.94 -3.80
C LEU A 247 -11.93 6.70 -3.90
N ALA A 248 -11.71 6.21 -5.11
CA ALA A 248 -10.87 5.06 -5.42
C ALA A 248 -9.82 5.38 -6.49
N PHE A 249 -9.18 6.56 -6.38
CA PHE A 249 -8.13 7.05 -7.27
C PHE A 249 -7.13 7.93 -6.51
N GLY A 250 -6.09 8.44 -7.18
CA GLY A 250 -5.14 9.39 -6.60
C GLY A 250 -3.94 8.76 -5.93
N ASN A 251 -3.56 7.55 -6.34
CA ASN A 251 -2.32 6.92 -5.90
C ASN A 251 -1.11 7.77 -6.27
N ARG A 252 -0.27 8.11 -5.29
CA ARG A 252 0.96 8.89 -5.49
C ARG A 252 2.07 8.41 -4.56
N PRO A 253 3.35 8.48 -4.98
CA PRO A 253 4.47 8.11 -4.11
C PRO A 253 4.52 8.96 -2.83
N GLU A 254 4.78 8.34 -1.70
CA GLU A 254 4.93 9.01 -0.40
C GLU A 254 6.39 9.48 -0.25
N THR A 255 6.79 10.46 -1.07
CA THR A 255 8.17 10.96 -1.21
C THR A 255 8.28 12.47 -1.08
N ALA A 256 7.16 13.16 -0.77
CA ALA A 256 7.14 14.63 -0.67
C ALA A 256 8.16 15.18 0.34
N TRP A 257 8.37 14.44 1.43
CA TRP A 257 9.35 14.79 2.48
C TRP A 257 10.80 14.89 1.99
N LEU A 258 11.15 14.16 0.93
CA LEU A 258 12.48 14.24 0.32
C LEU A 258 12.77 15.59 -0.33
N LYS A 259 11.73 16.31 -0.76
CA LYS A 259 11.88 17.62 -1.39
C LYS A 259 12.30 18.73 -0.42
N ASN A 260 12.32 18.45 0.88
CA ASN A 260 12.75 19.40 1.91
C ASN A 260 14.29 19.58 1.99
N SER A 261 15.06 18.75 1.25
CA SER A 261 16.50 18.93 1.07
C SER A 261 16.89 18.87 -0.41
N SER A 262 18.00 19.50 -0.78
CA SER A 262 18.55 19.43 -2.15
C SER A 262 18.87 17.98 -2.53
N LEU A 263 19.54 17.26 -1.64
CA LEU A 263 19.92 15.85 -1.84
C LEU A 263 18.69 14.95 -2.07
N GLY A 264 17.62 15.14 -1.29
CA GLY A 264 16.39 14.39 -1.47
C GLY A 264 15.67 14.75 -2.77
N ALA A 265 15.66 16.04 -3.15
CA ALA A 265 15.04 16.48 -4.39
C ALA A 265 15.74 15.90 -5.65
N GLU A 266 17.07 15.71 -5.64
CA GLU A 266 17.84 15.16 -6.76
C GLU A 266 17.51 13.72 -7.10
N ILE A 267 17.08 12.92 -6.10
CA ILE A 267 16.79 11.50 -6.27
C ILE A 267 15.36 11.20 -6.72
N VAL A 268 14.46 12.17 -6.66
CA VAL A 268 13.04 12.00 -7.04
C VAL A 268 12.83 12.40 -8.49
N ASN A 269 12.13 11.58 -9.26
CA ASN A 269 11.76 11.89 -10.65
C ASN A 269 10.51 12.81 -10.71
N THR A 270 10.14 13.24 -11.92
CA THR A 270 8.99 14.14 -12.17
C THR A 270 7.64 13.57 -11.70
N ASN A 271 7.51 12.24 -11.66
CA ASN A 271 6.31 11.53 -11.21
C ASN A 271 6.32 11.27 -9.68
N GLY A 272 7.35 11.70 -8.98
CA GLY A 272 7.49 11.55 -7.53
C GLY A 272 8.14 10.24 -7.07
N TYR A 273 8.54 9.34 -7.99
CA TYR A 273 9.23 8.10 -7.63
C TYR A 273 10.72 8.32 -7.41
N ILE A 274 11.35 7.50 -6.57
CA ILE A 274 12.78 7.57 -6.30
C ILE A 274 13.54 6.74 -7.33
N LYS A 275 14.49 7.38 -8.02
CA LYS A 275 15.35 6.75 -9.02
C LYS A 275 16.27 5.69 -8.39
N VAL A 276 16.25 4.45 -8.92
CA VAL A 276 16.98 3.31 -8.37
C VAL A 276 17.70 2.51 -9.43
N LYS A 277 18.81 1.90 -9.04
CA LYS A 277 19.53 0.88 -9.80
C LYS A 277 18.84 -0.48 -9.66
N LYS A 278 19.21 -1.46 -10.47
CA LYS A 278 18.75 -2.85 -10.33
C LYS A 278 19.09 -3.48 -8.98
N THR A 279 20.11 -2.96 -8.30
CA THR A 279 20.50 -3.33 -6.92
C THR A 279 19.60 -2.77 -5.84
N PHE A 280 18.57 -1.98 -6.19
CA PHE A 280 17.74 -1.15 -5.31
C PHE A 280 18.49 -0.01 -4.61
N GLN A 281 19.77 0.19 -4.88
CA GLN A 281 20.45 1.41 -4.44
C GLN A 281 19.82 2.63 -5.14
N VAL A 282 19.74 3.74 -4.43
CA VAL A 282 19.39 5.04 -5.03
C VAL A 282 20.39 5.33 -6.15
N ASP A 283 19.90 5.76 -7.31
CA ASP A 283 20.77 6.13 -8.44
C ASP A 283 21.33 7.55 -8.25
N HIS A 284 22.23 7.68 -7.27
CA HIS A 284 22.92 8.90 -6.93
C HIS A 284 24.28 8.61 -6.29
N ALA A 285 25.37 9.25 -6.80
CA ALA A 285 26.73 8.96 -6.37
C ALA A 285 27.00 9.31 -4.89
N GLY A 286 26.31 10.32 -4.36
CA GLY A 286 26.45 10.75 -2.96
C GLY A 286 25.75 9.84 -1.95
N LEU A 287 24.95 8.83 -2.39
CA LEU A 287 24.12 7.98 -1.55
C LEU A 287 24.35 6.47 -1.80
N PRO A 288 25.60 5.97 -1.73
CA PRO A 288 25.90 4.58 -2.07
C PRO A 288 25.27 3.55 -1.11
N ASN A 289 24.94 3.97 0.10
CA ASN A 289 24.37 3.10 1.16
C ASN A 289 22.85 3.31 1.36
N VAL A 290 22.17 3.98 0.42
CA VAL A 290 20.74 4.23 0.47
C VAL A 290 20.02 3.34 -0.53
N PHE A 291 19.03 2.61 -0.05
CA PHE A 291 18.22 1.66 -0.83
C PHE A 291 16.74 2.09 -0.80
N VAL A 292 16.02 1.72 -1.85
CA VAL A 292 14.57 1.98 -1.94
C VAL A 292 13.88 0.76 -2.50
N LEU A 293 12.75 0.37 -1.90
CA LEU A 293 11.94 -0.73 -2.45
C LEU A 293 10.44 -0.49 -2.29
N GLY A 294 9.65 -1.35 -2.90
CA GLY A 294 8.20 -1.24 -2.93
C GLY A 294 7.73 -0.10 -3.83
N ASP A 295 6.56 0.45 -3.52
CA ASP A 295 5.85 1.37 -4.43
C ASP A 295 6.56 2.71 -4.62
N ALA A 296 7.45 3.13 -3.72
CA ALA A 296 8.21 4.38 -3.84
C ALA A 296 9.35 4.31 -4.87
N ALA A 297 9.84 3.11 -5.19
CA ALA A 297 10.95 2.90 -6.13
C ALA A 297 10.50 3.08 -7.59
N ASP A 298 11.33 3.74 -8.40
CA ASP A 298 11.09 3.93 -9.84
C ASP A 298 11.48 2.70 -10.64
N PHE A 299 10.65 1.66 -10.57
CA PHE A 299 10.72 0.52 -11.48
C PHE A 299 9.56 0.55 -12.45
N ASN A 300 9.83 0.31 -13.72
CA ASN A 300 8.80 0.18 -14.76
C ASN A 300 8.04 -1.15 -14.62
N GLU A 301 7.18 -1.19 -13.60
CA GLU A 301 6.33 -2.33 -13.29
C GLU A 301 5.08 -1.91 -12.51
N THR A 302 4.03 -2.72 -12.59
CA THR A 302 2.81 -2.52 -11.81
C THR A 302 3.12 -2.62 -10.31
N LYS A 303 2.66 -1.64 -9.51
CA LYS A 303 2.87 -1.60 -8.07
C LYS A 303 1.95 -2.60 -7.37
N LEU A 304 2.49 -3.75 -7.01
CA LEU A 304 1.76 -4.88 -6.43
C LEU A 304 2.50 -5.43 -5.20
N ALA A 305 1.76 -5.65 -4.11
CA ALA A 305 2.35 -6.06 -2.83
C ALA A 305 3.17 -7.36 -2.91
N TYR A 306 2.79 -8.33 -3.77
CA TYR A 306 3.52 -9.59 -3.89
C TYR A 306 4.96 -9.42 -4.41
N ARG A 307 5.25 -8.33 -5.15
CA ARG A 307 6.60 -8.03 -5.65
C ARG A 307 7.60 -7.77 -4.54
N ILE A 308 7.14 -7.35 -3.37
CA ILE A 308 7.98 -7.16 -2.19
C ILE A 308 8.75 -8.45 -1.87
N GLY A 309 8.14 -9.62 -2.07
CA GLY A 309 8.79 -10.92 -1.92
C GLY A 309 10.00 -11.13 -2.83
N ALA A 310 10.07 -10.44 -3.98
CA ALA A 310 11.23 -10.46 -4.88
C ALA A 310 12.18 -9.27 -4.66
N HIS A 311 11.67 -8.12 -4.20
CA HIS A 311 12.49 -6.93 -3.92
C HIS A 311 13.30 -7.08 -2.64
N ALA A 312 12.67 -7.50 -1.54
CA ALA A 312 13.29 -7.55 -0.23
C ALA A 312 14.55 -8.42 -0.18
N PRO A 313 14.60 -9.63 -0.77
CA PRO A 313 15.82 -10.43 -0.78
C PRO A 313 17.00 -9.73 -1.44
N VAL A 314 16.78 -8.98 -2.52
CA VAL A 314 17.85 -8.23 -3.22
C VAL A 314 18.41 -7.11 -2.33
N VAL A 315 17.53 -6.34 -1.69
CA VAL A 315 17.94 -5.27 -0.76
C VAL A 315 18.72 -5.84 0.42
N VAL A 316 18.20 -6.90 1.04
CA VAL A 316 18.81 -7.56 2.20
C VAL A 316 20.19 -8.13 1.85
N GLU A 317 20.31 -8.87 0.73
CA GLU A 317 21.60 -9.42 0.30
C GLU A 317 22.63 -8.30 0.04
N ASN A 318 22.23 -7.23 -0.63
CA ASN A 318 23.12 -6.10 -0.91
C ASN A 318 23.58 -5.38 0.36
N ILE A 319 22.67 -5.15 1.31
CA ILE A 319 23.03 -4.57 2.62
C ILE A 319 24.00 -5.49 3.35
N VAL A 320 23.74 -6.79 3.41
CA VAL A 320 24.64 -7.77 4.06
C VAL A 320 26.01 -7.83 3.36
N GLN A 321 26.04 -7.76 2.04
CA GLN A 321 27.31 -7.71 1.29
C GLN A 321 28.15 -6.52 1.71
N ILE A 322 27.56 -5.33 1.80
CA ILE A 322 28.30 -4.10 2.17
C ILE A 322 28.59 -4.08 3.67
N ALA A 323 27.58 -4.29 4.50
CA ALA A 323 27.64 -4.10 5.94
C ALA A 323 28.50 -5.16 6.63
N VAL A 324 28.26 -6.42 6.31
CA VAL A 324 28.86 -7.57 7.00
C VAL A 324 30.08 -8.10 6.24
N LYS A 325 29.89 -8.40 4.95
CA LYS A 325 30.94 -9.05 4.13
C LYS A 325 31.99 -8.08 3.58
N LYS A 326 31.80 -6.76 3.74
CA LYS A 326 32.66 -5.67 3.22
C LYS A 326 32.93 -5.80 1.70
N LYS A 327 31.91 -6.22 0.96
CA LYS A 327 31.94 -6.40 -0.50
C LYS A 327 31.02 -5.40 -1.20
N LYS A 328 31.21 -5.18 -2.49
CA LYS A 328 30.29 -4.38 -3.30
C LYS A 328 28.94 -5.08 -3.45
N PRO A 329 27.83 -4.34 -3.55
CA PRO A 329 26.51 -4.91 -3.82
C PRO A 329 26.46 -5.45 -5.24
N THR A 330 26.05 -6.70 -5.40
CA THR A 330 26.01 -7.41 -6.70
C THR A 330 24.69 -8.08 -7.00
N ALA A 331 23.81 -8.19 -6.00
CA ALA A 331 22.48 -8.76 -6.21
C ALA A 331 21.62 -7.79 -7.03
N GLU A 332 21.07 -8.27 -8.14
CA GLU A 332 20.22 -7.46 -9.03
C GLU A 332 18.81 -8.02 -9.10
N TYR A 333 17.84 -7.12 -9.10
CA TYR A 333 16.45 -7.46 -9.32
C TYR A 333 16.20 -7.85 -10.78
N LYS A 334 15.57 -8.99 -10.96
CA LYS A 334 15.01 -9.41 -12.24
C LYS A 334 13.49 -9.31 -12.15
N LYS A 335 12.90 -8.50 -13.04
CA LYS A 335 11.44 -8.31 -13.07
C LYS A 335 10.74 -9.67 -13.13
N ILE A 336 9.89 -9.93 -12.14
CA ILE A 336 9.04 -11.11 -12.13
C ILE A 336 7.77 -10.85 -12.95
N PRO A 337 7.19 -11.89 -13.58
CA PRO A 337 5.97 -11.74 -14.35
C PRO A 337 4.81 -11.16 -13.51
N ASP A 338 3.89 -10.47 -14.18
CA ASP A 338 2.71 -9.90 -13.52
C ASP A 338 1.72 -11.00 -13.10
N ALA A 339 1.33 -10.97 -11.81
CA ALA A 339 0.20 -11.72 -11.27
C ALA A 339 -0.74 -10.71 -10.62
N MET A 340 -2.01 -10.74 -10.99
CA MET A 340 -2.99 -9.82 -10.45
C MET A 340 -4.27 -10.58 -10.10
N PHE A 341 -4.77 -10.39 -8.88
CA PHE A 341 -6.08 -10.87 -8.46
C PHE A 341 -6.90 -9.68 -7.99
N VAL A 342 -8.01 -9.43 -8.66
CA VAL A 342 -9.02 -8.44 -8.28
C VAL A 342 -10.20 -9.20 -7.69
N THR A 343 -10.42 -9.01 -6.40
CA THR A 343 -11.52 -9.66 -5.67
C THR A 343 -12.82 -8.92 -5.91
N PHE A 344 -13.94 -9.64 -5.83
CA PHE A 344 -15.27 -9.04 -5.88
C PHE A 344 -16.09 -9.64 -4.73
N GLY A 345 -15.97 -9.03 -3.55
CA GLY A 345 -16.44 -9.62 -2.30
C GLY A 345 -15.67 -10.90 -1.93
N ARG A 346 -16.26 -11.72 -1.06
CA ARG A 346 -15.59 -12.92 -0.50
C ARG A 346 -15.55 -14.12 -1.46
N LYS A 347 -16.45 -14.18 -2.44
CA LYS A 347 -16.69 -15.40 -3.25
C LYS A 347 -16.36 -15.25 -4.74
N GLN A 348 -16.23 -14.03 -5.25
CA GLN A 348 -16.04 -13.74 -6.66
C GLN A 348 -14.72 -13.02 -6.91
N GLY A 349 -14.30 -12.98 -8.17
CA GLY A 349 -13.15 -12.23 -8.62
C GLY A 349 -12.62 -12.72 -9.96
N ALA A 350 -11.70 -11.96 -10.50
CA ALA A 350 -10.95 -12.34 -11.69
C ALA A 350 -9.47 -12.05 -11.49
N GLY A 351 -8.62 -12.84 -12.12
CA GLY A 351 -7.18 -12.66 -11.98
C GLY A 351 -6.39 -13.17 -13.16
N VAL A 352 -5.10 -12.88 -13.13
CA VAL A 352 -4.10 -13.39 -14.06
C VAL A 352 -2.98 -14.05 -13.27
N LEU A 353 -2.65 -15.28 -13.63
CA LEU A 353 -1.46 -15.99 -13.19
C LEU A 353 -0.35 -15.84 -14.22
N PRO A 354 0.93 -15.79 -13.81
CA PRO A 354 2.08 -15.64 -14.72
C PRO A 354 2.45 -16.97 -15.37
N LEU A 355 1.46 -17.71 -15.84
CA LEU A 355 1.60 -18.99 -16.51
C LEU A 355 1.14 -18.87 -17.96
N PHE A 356 1.83 -19.54 -18.89
CA PHE A 356 1.47 -19.60 -20.31
C PHE A 356 1.19 -18.23 -20.94
N GLY A 357 1.97 -17.20 -20.58
CA GLY A 357 1.79 -15.84 -21.11
C GLY A 357 0.67 -15.05 -20.45
N GLY A 358 0.11 -15.51 -19.31
CA GLY A 358 -0.92 -14.79 -18.57
C GLY A 358 -2.26 -15.53 -18.52
N LEU A 359 -2.30 -16.66 -17.82
CA LEU A 359 -3.52 -17.45 -17.64
C LEU A 359 -4.56 -16.66 -16.82
N THR A 360 -5.70 -16.34 -17.43
CA THR A 360 -6.81 -15.70 -16.73
C THR A 360 -7.59 -16.73 -15.89
N VAL A 361 -7.85 -16.41 -14.63
CA VAL A 361 -8.56 -17.21 -13.66
C VAL A 361 -9.79 -16.49 -13.13
N GLY A 362 -10.81 -17.25 -12.71
CA GLY A 362 -12.09 -16.73 -12.22
C GLY A 362 -12.31 -16.97 -10.73
N ASP A 363 -13.60 -16.92 -10.36
CA ASP A 363 -14.11 -16.86 -8.98
C ASP A 363 -13.47 -17.87 -8.02
N TRP A 364 -13.45 -19.15 -8.38
CA TRP A 364 -12.99 -20.21 -7.49
C TRP A 364 -11.51 -20.06 -7.11
N ILE A 365 -10.65 -19.77 -8.08
CA ILE A 365 -9.21 -19.59 -7.82
C ILE A 365 -8.96 -18.30 -7.04
N VAL A 366 -9.59 -17.20 -7.45
CA VAL A 366 -9.40 -15.91 -6.79
C VAL A 366 -9.93 -15.93 -5.36
N SER A 367 -11.10 -16.54 -5.12
CA SER A 367 -11.66 -16.65 -3.78
C SER A 367 -10.79 -17.52 -2.86
N SER A 368 -10.29 -18.64 -3.36
CA SER A 368 -9.43 -19.56 -2.59
C SER A 368 -8.07 -18.94 -2.26
N LEU A 369 -7.46 -18.21 -3.19
CA LEU A 369 -6.13 -17.67 -3.02
C LEU A 369 -6.10 -16.32 -2.29
N LYS A 370 -7.10 -15.44 -2.50
CA LYS A 370 -7.09 -14.08 -1.97
C LYS A 370 -8.34 -13.73 -1.17
N SER A 371 -9.55 -13.91 -1.71
CA SER A 371 -10.76 -13.25 -1.19
C SER A 371 -11.14 -13.66 0.22
N ASN A 372 -10.89 -14.90 0.63
CA ASN A 372 -11.30 -15.39 1.95
C ASN A 372 -10.55 -14.72 3.09
N THR A 373 -9.23 -14.66 3.01
CA THR A 373 -8.38 -14.24 4.11
C THR A 373 -7.71 -12.89 3.89
N LEU A 374 -7.64 -12.44 2.61
CA LEU A 374 -6.91 -11.25 2.19
C LEU A 374 -5.48 -11.21 2.75
N PHE A 375 -4.92 -12.39 3.01
CA PHE A 375 -3.57 -12.61 3.56
C PHE A 375 -3.32 -11.99 4.95
N VAL A 376 -4.35 -11.64 5.71
CA VAL A 376 -4.24 -10.95 7.01
C VAL A 376 -3.32 -11.72 7.97
N SER A 377 -3.53 -13.03 8.14
CA SER A 377 -2.72 -13.87 9.04
C SER A 377 -1.22 -13.87 8.69
N ASN A 378 -0.85 -13.60 7.43
CA ASN A 378 0.56 -13.50 7.06
C ASN A 378 1.21 -12.25 7.65
N SER A 379 0.49 -11.13 7.75
CA SER A 379 1.01 -9.91 8.38
C SER A 379 1.17 -10.09 9.90
N TRP A 380 0.20 -10.74 10.56
CA TRP A 380 0.31 -11.09 11.98
C TRP A 380 1.55 -11.94 12.26
N LYS A 381 1.80 -12.96 11.42
CA LYS A 381 3.01 -13.80 11.51
C LYS A 381 4.29 -13.00 11.26
N THR A 382 4.31 -12.10 10.28
CA THR A 382 5.48 -11.28 9.97
C THR A 382 5.82 -10.31 11.10
N LEU A 383 4.79 -9.79 11.79
CA LEU A 383 4.93 -8.91 12.94
C LEU A 383 5.10 -9.67 14.27
N HIS A 384 5.15 -11.01 14.24
CA HIS A 384 5.22 -11.88 15.41
C HIS A 384 4.12 -11.64 16.47
N ALA A 385 3.04 -10.98 16.07
CA ALA A 385 1.91 -10.63 16.92
C ALA A 385 0.81 -11.71 16.89
N LYS A 386 0.01 -11.77 17.95
CA LYS A 386 -1.09 -12.74 18.06
C LYS A 386 -2.35 -12.21 17.38
N GLU A 387 -2.78 -12.86 16.29
CA GLU A 387 -4.04 -12.49 15.61
C GLU A 387 -5.23 -12.68 16.56
N PRO A 388 -6.12 -11.67 16.70
CA PRO A 388 -7.32 -11.80 17.51
C PRO A 388 -8.27 -12.86 16.92
N ALA A 389 -9.00 -13.55 17.78
CA ALA A 389 -10.04 -14.48 17.36
C ALA A 389 -11.14 -13.72 16.60
N TYR A 390 -11.54 -14.25 15.47
CA TYR A 390 -12.60 -13.68 14.65
C TYR A 390 -13.71 -14.72 14.45
N ASN A 391 -14.87 -14.41 14.98
CA ASN A 391 -16.08 -15.20 14.71
C ASN A 391 -16.57 -14.82 13.31
N ARG A 392 -16.60 -15.78 12.40
CA ARG A 392 -17.01 -15.63 10.98
C ARG A 392 -18.48 -15.33 10.84
#